data_196319c011c01f5d898e200f4c3fb8ac
#
_entry.id   196319c011c01f5d898e200f4c3fb8ac
#
_cell.length_a   1.000
_cell.length_b   1.000
_cell.length_c   1.000
_cell.angle_alpha   90.00
_cell.angle_beta   90.00
_cell.angle_gamma   90.00
#
_symmetry.space_group_name_H-M   'P 1'
#
loop_
_entity.id
_entity.type
_entity.pdbx_description
1 polymer ?
#
loop_
_entity_poly.entity_id
_entity_poly.type
_entity_poly.pdbx_seq_one_letter_code
_entity_poly.pdbx_strand_id
1 'polypeptide(L)'
;MAADGSIILCTESGHVFLRTRNPKATQSGTKAFKFRRIPNVQRVTSVYGNNMGAFAALRADFPPDPIRLTGNLLSDDLTDILPFWDRCSAWYGLFSAPGDSALDGGDQEEEGNSLDNDVPRIRALCGFLFPASLGDPKSEISEGLYKTPGADIVIRVHKAPEVPAHRCVLVARSQVLASLLSGQTRVVRDAPSNVVIKVISGRLGRYARIEPLSVTGCHAISVLILLYYLYSDGILAVWDPRVPRDIVDQMRAYGKVDPHEIRSELKVLAKLLKLPLLVASLQNVTKLTPEPSVVKHFSCAFSAMQAPAGGEVYKPDVVLELEDRAVNCHSAVLRARSEFFAAFFNDEDWTRHRWTPEGTIVVHLKHVKWRPMEFVLRFLCAGEDAEMFDSLGQ
;
A
#
# COMPACT_ATOMS: atom_id res chain seq x y z
N MET A 1 -7.92 -46.12 -28.88
CA MET A 1 -7.29 -45.92 -30.22
C MET A 1 -8.38 -46.04 -31.25
N ALA A 2 -8.43 -45.13 -32.19
CA ALA A 2 -9.40 -45.16 -33.28
C ALA A 2 -8.92 -45.99 -34.47
N ALA A 3 -9.81 -46.39 -35.39
CA ALA A 3 -9.49 -47.21 -36.54
C ALA A 3 -8.47 -46.58 -37.52
N ASP A 4 -8.41 -45.24 -37.55
CA ASP A 4 -7.44 -44.47 -38.34
C ASP A 4 -6.04 -44.37 -37.72
N GLY A 5 -5.83 -45.00 -36.58
CA GLY A 5 -4.58 -44.94 -35.80
C GLY A 5 -4.43 -43.72 -34.91
N SER A 6 -5.48 -42.89 -34.77
CA SER A 6 -5.49 -41.80 -33.82
C SER A 6 -5.54 -42.30 -32.38
N ILE A 7 -4.80 -41.65 -31.50
CA ILE A 7 -4.69 -42.04 -30.10
C ILE A 7 -4.85 -40.79 -29.23
N ILE A 8 -5.71 -40.88 -28.20
CA ILE A 8 -5.79 -39.91 -27.12
C ILE A 8 -4.94 -40.39 -25.93
N LEU A 9 -4.19 -39.49 -25.33
CA LEU A 9 -3.38 -39.76 -24.14
C LEU A 9 -3.69 -38.73 -23.07
N CYS A 10 -3.64 -39.15 -21.82
CA CYS A 10 -3.59 -38.27 -20.66
C CYS A 10 -2.22 -38.40 -20.00
N THR A 11 -1.64 -37.26 -19.63
CA THR A 11 -0.43 -37.24 -18.81
C THR A 11 -0.80 -37.32 -17.34
N GLU A 12 0.15 -37.71 -16.50
CA GLU A 12 0.00 -37.72 -15.03
C GLU A 12 -0.38 -36.35 -14.49
N SER A 13 0.07 -35.28 -15.14
CA SER A 13 -0.29 -33.87 -14.83
C SER A 13 -1.68 -33.45 -15.35
N GLY A 14 -2.49 -34.39 -15.84
CA GLY A 14 -3.87 -34.15 -16.29
C GLY A 14 -4.00 -33.41 -17.62
N HIS A 15 -2.95 -33.35 -18.44
CA HIS A 15 -3.02 -32.75 -19.77
C HIS A 15 -3.36 -33.81 -20.82
N VAL A 16 -4.15 -33.46 -21.82
CA VAL A 16 -4.59 -34.33 -22.88
C VAL A 16 -3.87 -34.02 -24.19
N PHE A 17 -3.37 -35.07 -24.82
CA PHE A 17 -2.75 -35.00 -26.13
C PHE A 17 -3.48 -35.91 -27.09
N LEU A 18 -3.66 -35.44 -28.34
CA LEU A 18 -4.20 -36.23 -29.44
C LEU A 18 -3.09 -36.46 -30.44
N ARG A 19 -2.85 -37.73 -30.74
CA ARG A 19 -1.98 -38.19 -31.83
C ARG A 19 -2.82 -38.45 -33.07
N THR A 20 -2.58 -37.68 -34.13
CA THR A 20 -3.28 -37.83 -35.40
C THR A 20 -2.28 -38.13 -36.52
N ARG A 21 -2.75 -38.74 -37.60
CA ARG A 21 -1.95 -38.96 -38.81
C ARG A 21 -1.54 -37.62 -39.41
N ASN A 22 -0.27 -37.49 -39.76
CA ASN A 22 0.24 -36.27 -40.39
C ASN A 22 -0.09 -36.31 -41.89
N PRO A 23 -0.94 -35.41 -42.39
CA PRO A 23 -1.32 -35.39 -43.82
C PRO A 23 -0.15 -35.09 -44.75
N LYS A 24 0.97 -34.56 -44.23
CA LYS A 24 2.19 -34.26 -44.99
C LYS A 24 3.24 -35.40 -44.94
N ALA A 25 2.91 -36.56 -44.39
CA ALA A 25 3.84 -37.67 -44.19
C ALA A 25 4.26 -38.41 -45.49
N THR A 26 3.70 -38.05 -46.63
CA THR A 26 4.12 -38.59 -47.95
C THR A 26 5.39 -37.94 -48.47
N GLN A 27 5.90 -36.86 -47.84
CA GLN A 27 7.20 -36.27 -48.15
C GLN A 27 8.30 -36.93 -47.33
N SER A 28 9.37 -37.37 -48.01
CA SER A 28 10.54 -38.02 -47.43
C SER A 28 11.05 -37.29 -46.18
N GLY A 29 11.12 -37.98 -45.05
CA GLY A 29 11.67 -37.48 -43.78
C GLY A 29 10.67 -36.95 -42.73
N THR A 30 9.37 -36.84 -43.01
CA THR A 30 8.37 -36.42 -42.05
C THR A 30 7.78 -37.58 -41.25
N LYS A 31 7.63 -37.37 -39.89
CA LYS A 31 7.02 -38.38 -39.02
C LYS A 31 5.56 -38.63 -39.42
N ALA A 32 5.17 -39.91 -39.54
CA ALA A 32 3.84 -40.36 -39.96
C ALA A 32 2.71 -39.85 -39.03
N PHE A 33 3.02 -39.54 -37.78
CA PHE A 33 2.05 -39.08 -36.78
C PHE A 33 2.56 -37.86 -36.05
N LYS A 34 1.62 -36.99 -35.61
CA LYS A 34 1.88 -35.76 -34.85
C LYS A 34 1.04 -35.75 -33.59
N PHE A 35 1.67 -35.41 -32.44
CA PHE A 35 0.98 -35.16 -31.20
C PHE A 35 0.63 -33.67 -31.10
N ARG A 36 -0.60 -33.39 -30.68
CA ARG A 36 -1.07 -32.06 -30.34
C ARG A 36 -1.68 -32.08 -28.96
N ARG A 37 -1.34 -31.09 -28.10
CA ARG A 37 -2.04 -30.88 -26.87
C ARG A 37 -3.42 -30.33 -27.19
N ILE A 38 -4.46 -30.82 -26.50
CA ILE A 38 -5.81 -30.27 -26.58
C ILE A 38 -5.86 -29.07 -25.65
N PRO A 39 -6.05 -27.84 -26.15
CA PRO A 39 -6.11 -26.66 -25.31
C PRO A 39 -7.39 -26.67 -24.45
N ASN A 40 -7.33 -26.02 -23.30
CA ASN A 40 -8.46 -25.84 -22.36
C ASN A 40 -9.05 -27.13 -21.76
N VAL A 41 -8.39 -28.28 -21.95
CA VAL A 41 -8.73 -29.55 -21.31
C VAL A 41 -7.60 -29.90 -20.34
N GLN A 42 -7.85 -29.67 -19.05
CA GLN A 42 -6.91 -29.91 -17.95
C GLN A 42 -7.59 -30.71 -16.84
N ARG A 43 -6.82 -31.19 -15.88
CA ARG A 43 -7.26 -32.02 -14.75
C ARG A 43 -7.96 -33.29 -15.20
N VAL A 44 -7.49 -33.89 -16.27
CA VAL A 44 -8.06 -35.14 -16.79
C VAL A 44 -7.49 -36.32 -16.02
N THR A 45 -8.37 -37.17 -15.51
CA THR A 45 -8.02 -38.41 -14.81
C THR A 45 -8.02 -39.63 -15.75
N SER A 46 -8.88 -39.58 -16.78
CA SER A 46 -9.01 -40.70 -17.72
C SER A 46 -9.41 -40.22 -19.10
N VAL A 47 -8.97 -40.90 -20.14
CA VAL A 47 -9.35 -40.64 -21.51
C VAL A 47 -9.88 -41.90 -22.17
N TYR A 48 -10.87 -41.75 -23.04
CA TYR A 48 -11.56 -42.84 -23.73
C TYR A 48 -11.63 -42.52 -25.21
N GLY A 49 -11.62 -43.56 -26.03
CA GLY A 49 -11.79 -43.44 -27.47
C GLY A 49 -12.50 -44.65 -28.03
N ASN A 50 -13.33 -44.43 -29.03
CA ASN A 50 -13.98 -45.50 -29.80
C ASN A 50 -13.35 -45.71 -31.16
N ASN A 51 -13.75 -46.77 -31.86
CA ASN A 51 -13.24 -47.09 -33.19
C ASN A 51 -13.66 -46.09 -34.27
N MET A 52 -14.67 -45.28 -34.01
CA MET A 52 -15.23 -44.29 -34.95
C MET A 52 -14.51 -42.93 -34.86
N GLY A 53 -13.49 -42.79 -34.00
CA GLY A 53 -12.71 -41.55 -33.85
C GLY A 53 -13.28 -40.58 -32.90
N ALA A 54 -14.29 -40.92 -32.11
CA ALA A 54 -14.76 -40.08 -31.01
C ALA A 54 -13.88 -40.27 -29.76
N PHE A 55 -13.55 -39.18 -29.11
CA PHE A 55 -12.72 -39.18 -27.89
C PHE A 55 -13.48 -38.46 -26.77
N ALA A 56 -13.31 -38.97 -25.54
CA ALA A 56 -13.84 -38.39 -24.33
C ALA A 56 -12.73 -38.28 -23.28
N ALA A 57 -12.83 -37.30 -22.43
CA ALA A 57 -11.94 -37.10 -21.31
C ALA A 57 -12.76 -36.89 -20.04
N LEU A 58 -12.45 -37.65 -19.00
CA LEU A 58 -13.04 -37.47 -17.67
C LEU A 58 -12.13 -36.53 -16.89
N ARG A 59 -12.68 -35.41 -16.46
CA ARG A 59 -11.99 -34.43 -15.60
C ARG A 59 -12.27 -34.73 -14.14
N ALA A 60 -11.26 -34.60 -13.31
CA ALA A 60 -11.46 -34.51 -11.88
C ALA A 60 -12.05 -33.11 -11.57
N ASP A 61 -13.23 -33.09 -11.00
CA ASP A 61 -13.79 -31.89 -10.41
C ASP A 61 -13.16 -31.73 -9.01
N PHE A 62 -11.97 -31.23 -9.01
CA PHE A 62 -11.24 -30.97 -7.79
C PHE A 62 -11.29 -29.45 -7.53
N PRO A 63 -11.82 -29.01 -6.38
CA PRO A 63 -11.71 -27.60 -6.00
C PRO A 63 -10.19 -27.27 -5.97
N PRO A 64 -9.77 -26.20 -6.63
CA PRO A 64 -8.37 -25.78 -6.54
C PRO A 64 -8.05 -25.51 -5.08
N ASP A 65 -6.84 -25.87 -4.66
CA ASP A 65 -6.36 -25.42 -3.36
C ASP A 65 -6.44 -23.91 -3.30
N PRO A 66 -6.86 -23.33 -2.17
CA PRO A 66 -6.91 -21.90 -2.02
C PRO A 66 -5.53 -21.29 -2.30
N ILE A 67 -5.51 -20.25 -3.11
CA ILE A 67 -4.27 -19.52 -3.39
C ILE A 67 -3.92 -18.78 -2.10
N ARG A 68 -2.83 -19.22 -1.46
CA ARG A 68 -2.28 -18.50 -0.31
C ARG A 68 -1.36 -17.41 -0.82
N LEU A 69 -1.71 -16.17 -0.54
CA LEU A 69 -0.84 -15.03 -0.77
C LEU A 69 0.04 -14.87 0.47
N THR A 70 1.35 -14.80 0.24
CA THR A 70 2.34 -14.46 1.27
C THR A 70 2.88 -13.08 0.96
N GLY A 71 2.97 -12.23 1.97
CA GLY A 71 3.48 -10.87 1.82
C GLY A 71 3.26 -10.09 3.12
N ASN A 72 3.80 -8.89 3.17
CA ASN A 72 3.59 -8.00 4.29
C ASN A 72 2.14 -7.51 4.34
N LEU A 73 1.70 -7.07 5.52
CA LEU A 73 0.43 -6.36 5.65
C LEU A 73 0.49 -5.02 4.90
N LEU A 74 -0.65 -4.57 4.40
CA LEU A 74 -0.74 -3.27 3.74
C LEU A 74 -0.26 -2.12 4.66
N SER A 75 -0.56 -2.21 5.96
CA SER A 75 -0.11 -1.25 6.97
C SER A 75 1.41 -1.16 7.09
N ASP A 76 2.11 -2.28 6.95
CA ASP A 76 3.56 -2.32 7.04
C ASP A 76 4.19 -1.68 5.82
N ASP A 77 3.76 -2.09 4.62
CA ASP A 77 4.26 -1.52 3.36
C ASP A 77 3.94 -0.02 3.22
N LEU A 78 2.79 0.44 3.73
CA LEU A 78 2.48 1.87 3.78
C LEU A 78 3.37 2.60 4.79
N THR A 79 3.76 1.96 5.89
CA THR A 79 4.69 2.54 6.87
C THR A 79 6.06 2.75 6.25
N ASP A 80 6.51 1.85 5.39
CA ASP A 80 7.80 1.94 4.70
C ASP A 80 7.88 3.14 3.75
N ILE A 81 6.75 3.54 3.15
CA ILE A 81 6.71 4.76 2.32
C ILE A 81 6.37 6.03 3.10
N LEU A 82 6.26 5.98 4.42
CA LEU A 82 6.01 7.15 5.25
C LEU A 82 7.23 8.10 5.18
N PRO A 83 7.09 9.29 4.57
CA PRO A 83 8.24 10.04 4.05
C PRO A 83 9.25 10.53 5.08
N PHE A 84 8.85 10.68 6.34
CA PHE A 84 9.80 11.05 7.40
C PHE A 84 10.49 9.84 8.04
N TRP A 85 10.02 8.62 7.73
CA TRP A 85 10.50 7.41 8.38
C TRP A 85 11.91 7.02 7.93
N ASP A 86 12.24 7.16 6.65
CA ASP A 86 13.59 6.94 6.13
C ASP A 86 14.63 7.80 6.83
N ARG A 87 14.26 9.00 7.25
CA ARG A 87 15.13 9.91 7.99
C ARG A 87 15.25 9.53 9.45
N CYS A 88 14.17 9.04 10.04
CA CYS A 88 14.20 8.46 11.37
C CYS A 88 15.04 7.17 11.38
N SER A 89 14.95 6.35 10.34
CA SER A 89 15.70 5.09 10.23
C SER A 89 17.19 5.29 9.99
N ALA A 90 17.62 6.38 9.35
CA ALA A 90 19.04 6.75 9.25
C ALA A 90 19.67 6.98 10.62
N TRP A 91 18.90 7.47 11.60
CA TRP A 91 19.31 7.55 13.02
C TRP A 91 19.22 6.18 13.71
N TYR A 92 18.35 5.30 13.23
CA TYR A 92 18.15 3.96 13.77
C TYR A 92 19.29 3.00 13.41
N GLY A 93 19.81 3.08 12.19
CA GLY A 93 20.91 2.24 11.70
C GLY A 93 22.22 2.41 12.49
N LEU A 94 22.33 3.47 13.31
CA LEU A 94 23.43 3.67 14.25
C LEU A 94 23.27 2.86 15.56
N PHE A 95 22.08 2.27 15.82
CA PHE A 95 21.76 1.62 17.10
C PHE A 95 21.16 0.22 17.00
N SER A 96 20.90 -0.30 15.80
CA SER A 96 20.33 -1.65 15.60
C SER A 96 21.36 -2.57 14.97
N ALA A 97 21.88 -3.51 15.75
CA ALA A 97 22.48 -4.72 15.18
C ALA A 97 21.35 -5.58 14.58
N PRO A 98 21.58 -6.29 13.46
CA PRO A 98 20.60 -7.20 12.90
C PRO A 98 20.45 -8.39 13.84
N GLY A 99 19.38 -8.41 14.61
CA GLY A 99 19.00 -9.50 15.51
C GLY A 99 17.77 -10.20 14.94
N ASP A 100 17.94 -11.48 14.67
CA ASP A 100 16.99 -12.46 14.21
C ASP A 100 15.59 -12.29 14.80
N SER A 101 14.61 -12.01 13.97
CA SER A 101 13.20 -12.27 14.27
C SER A 101 12.85 -13.68 13.81
N ALA A 102 13.17 -14.67 14.65
CA ALA A 102 12.64 -16.01 14.50
C ALA A 102 11.16 -16.03 14.92
N LEU A 103 10.35 -16.56 14.03
CA LEU A 103 8.95 -16.91 14.20
C LEU A 103 8.74 -17.77 15.46
N ASP A 104 8.05 -17.24 16.43
CA ASP A 104 7.41 -18.06 17.46
C ASP A 104 5.94 -17.61 17.57
N GLY A 105 5.04 -18.58 17.39
CA GLY A 105 3.60 -18.37 17.37
C GLY A 105 3.02 -18.31 18.78
N GLY A 106 3.10 -17.15 19.40
CA GLY A 106 2.49 -16.83 20.69
C GLY A 106 1.41 -15.76 20.53
N ASP A 107 0.40 -15.81 21.39
CA ASP A 107 -0.84 -15.04 21.39
C ASP A 107 -0.72 -13.58 20.88
N GLN A 108 -1.26 -13.31 19.69
CA GLN A 108 -1.16 -12.04 18.97
C GLN A 108 -1.78 -10.82 19.69
N GLU A 109 -2.63 -11.02 20.70
CA GLU A 109 -3.28 -9.92 21.44
C GLU A 109 -2.35 -9.21 22.45
N GLU A 110 -1.35 -9.88 23.00
CA GLU A 110 -0.39 -9.26 23.93
C GLU A 110 0.71 -8.47 23.22
N GLU A 111 1.13 -8.89 22.02
CA GLU A 111 2.18 -8.18 21.25
C GLU A 111 1.78 -6.77 20.82
N GLY A 112 0.51 -6.55 20.46
CA GLY A 112 0.01 -5.25 19.97
C GLY A 112 0.15 -4.11 20.98
N ASN A 113 0.09 -4.41 22.28
CA ASN A 113 0.19 -3.43 23.36
C ASN A 113 1.60 -3.33 23.98
N SER A 114 2.57 -4.11 23.49
CA SER A 114 3.97 -3.98 23.84
C SER A 114 4.56 -2.66 23.33
N LEU A 115 5.57 -2.14 24.01
CA LEU A 115 6.34 -0.97 23.59
C LEU A 115 7.71 -1.35 23.00
N ASP A 116 8.07 -2.62 22.94
CA ASP A 116 9.42 -3.05 22.55
C ASP A 116 9.77 -2.58 21.14
N ASN A 117 8.81 -2.66 20.21
CA ASN A 117 8.96 -2.16 18.86
C ASN A 117 8.73 -0.65 18.71
N ASP A 118 8.03 0.00 19.67
CA ASP A 118 7.73 1.42 19.61
C ASP A 118 8.83 2.30 20.19
N VAL A 119 9.50 1.86 21.26
CA VAL A 119 10.56 2.64 21.93
C VAL A 119 11.63 3.09 20.95
N PRO A 120 12.18 2.21 20.11
CA PRO A 120 13.12 2.61 19.08
C PRO A 120 12.53 3.64 18.11
N ARG A 121 11.28 3.45 17.67
CA ARG A 121 10.57 4.36 16.76
C ARG A 121 10.32 5.72 17.39
N ILE A 122 9.92 5.77 18.66
CA ILE A 122 9.75 7.01 19.44
C ILE A 122 11.09 7.74 19.57
N ARG A 123 12.17 7.01 19.85
CA ARG A 123 13.52 7.58 19.95
C ARG A 123 13.97 8.21 18.63
N ALA A 124 13.75 7.53 17.50
CA ALA A 124 14.03 8.04 16.18
C ALA A 124 13.22 9.30 15.85
N LEU A 125 11.93 9.31 16.19
CA LEU A 125 11.05 10.46 16.01
C LEU A 125 11.52 11.67 16.84
N CYS A 126 11.88 11.46 18.10
CA CYS A 126 12.43 12.50 18.96
C CYS A 126 13.78 13.01 18.46
N GLY A 127 14.65 12.14 17.97
CA GLY A 127 15.93 12.51 17.34
C GLY A 127 15.75 13.36 16.09
N PHE A 128 14.77 13.05 15.27
CA PHE A 128 14.41 13.83 14.09
C PHE A 128 13.87 15.22 14.43
N LEU A 129 12.98 15.34 15.42
CA LEU A 129 12.35 16.61 15.78
C LEU A 129 13.19 17.46 16.74
N PHE A 130 13.98 16.83 17.60
CA PHE A 130 14.69 17.47 18.71
C PHE A 130 16.18 17.06 18.71
N PRO A 131 16.95 17.37 17.65
CA PRO A 131 18.36 17.01 17.59
C PRO A 131 19.14 17.67 18.73
N ALA A 132 19.94 16.87 19.45
CA ALA A 132 20.76 17.36 20.57
C ALA A 132 21.93 18.23 20.12
N SER A 133 22.35 18.18 18.86
CA SER A 133 23.43 19.00 18.30
C SER A 133 22.85 20.11 17.42
N LEU A 134 23.18 21.36 17.78
CA LEU A 134 22.86 22.57 17.05
C LEU A 134 23.73 22.71 15.76
N GLY A 135 23.56 21.79 14.82
CA GLY A 135 23.86 22.04 13.42
C GLY A 135 22.57 22.51 12.75
N ASP A 136 22.61 23.61 12.00
CA ASP A 136 21.42 24.19 11.39
C ASP A 136 20.79 23.19 10.38
N PRO A 137 19.75 22.43 10.73
CA PRO A 137 19.21 21.37 9.87
C PRO A 137 18.36 21.91 8.72
N LYS A 138 18.23 23.24 8.61
CA LYS A 138 17.27 23.86 7.71
C LYS A 138 17.65 23.83 6.24
N SER A 139 18.94 23.72 5.89
CA SER A 139 19.37 23.80 4.49
C SER A 139 19.35 22.44 3.75
N GLU A 140 19.68 21.35 4.43
CA GLU A 140 19.69 20.01 3.80
C GLU A 140 18.32 19.33 3.78
N ILE A 141 17.42 19.77 4.68
CA ILE A 141 16.08 19.18 4.83
C ILE A 141 15.19 19.51 3.65
N SER A 142 15.29 20.70 3.08
CA SER A 142 14.34 21.14 2.02
C SER A 142 14.54 20.42 0.68
N GLU A 143 15.76 20.13 0.26
CA GLU A 143 16.00 19.50 -1.06
C GLU A 143 15.63 18.01 -1.10
N GLY A 144 15.81 17.27 -0.03
CA GLY A 144 15.44 15.84 0.04
C GLY A 144 13.94 15.59 0.21
N LEU A 145 13.19 16.56 0.75
CA LEU A 145 11.76 16.45 0.98
C LEU A 145 10.95 16.29 -0.30
N TYR A 146 11.35 16.98 -1.36
CA TYR A 146 10.66 16.95 -2.64
C TYR A 146 11.00 15.73 -3.50
N LYS A 147 11.90 14.87 -3.03
CA LYS A 147 12.30 13.64 -3.72
C LYS A 147 11.54 12.39 -3.25
N THR A 148 10.59 12.52 -2.32
CA THR A 148 9.80 11.37 -1.88
C THR A 148 8.87 10.90 -3.01
N PRO A 149 9.05 9.66 -3.50
CA PRO A 149 8.32 9.16 -4.65
C PRO A 149 6.80 9.13 -4.39
N GLY A 150 6.03 9.77 -5.27
CA GLY A 150 4.57 9.79 -5.19
C GLY A 150 3.98 10.74 -4.16
N ALA A 151 4.78 11.46 -3.37
CA ALA A 151 4.28 12.47 -2.44
C ALA A 151 3.73 13.68 -3.21
N ASP A 152 2.51 14.08 -2.90
CA ASP A 152 1.76 15.17 -3.53
C ASP A 152 1.20 16.17 -2.53
N ILE A 153 1.41 15.94 -1.25
CA ILE A 153 1.06 16.82 -0.12
C ILE A 153 2.33 17.18 0.65
N VAL A 154 2.41 18.41 1.13
CA VAL A 154 3.40 18.84 2.12
C VAL A 154 2.70 19.37 3.36
N ILE A 155 2.94 18.72 4.48
CA ILE A 155 2.38 19.14 5.77
C ILE A 155 3.34 20.13 6.44
N ARG A 156 2.80 21.31 6.78
CA ARG A 156 3.50 22.39 7.45
C ARG A 156 2.99 22.55 8.87
N VAL A 157 3.87 22.33 9.82
CA VAL A 157 3.63 22.62 11.23
C VAL A 157 4.54 23.76 11.67
N HIS A 158 4.05 24.63 12.54
CA HIS A 158 4.83 25.80 12.98
C HIS A 158 6.16 25.38 13.64
N LYS A 159 7.27 25.98 13.20
CA LYS A 159 8.64 25.72 13.69
C LYS A 159 9.12 24.26 13.54
N ALA A 160 8.54 23.50 12.64
CA ALA A 160 8.96 22.13 12.35
C ALA A 160 9.40 21.99 10.88
N PRO A 161 10.17 20.95 10.55
CA PRO A 161 10.43 20.60 9.16
C PRO A 161 9.15 20.35 8.39
N GLU A 162 9.14 20.69 7.11
CA GLU A 162 8.05 20.31 6.21
C GLU A 162 8.05 18.79 6.02
N VAL A 163 6.87 18.17 6.11
CA VAL A 163 6.72 16.73 6.01
C VAL A 163 5.92 16.40 4.75
N PRO A 164 6.53 15.70 3.75
CA PRO A 164 5.77 15.20 2.61
C PRO A 164 4.78 14.13 3.06
N ALA A 165 3.70 13.98 2.31
CA ALA A 165 2.68 12.96 2.54
C ALA A 165 2.00 12.60 1.23
N HIS A 166 1.24 11.50 1.25
CA HIS A 166 0.52 10.99 0.10
C HIS A 166 -0.99 11.28 0.26
N ARG A 167 -1.54 12.02 -0.69
CA ARG A 167 -2.98 12.34 -0.72
C ARG A 167 -3.83 11.09 -0.62
N CYS A 168 -3.48 10.06 -1.37
CA CYS A 168 -4.23 8.79 -1.39
C CYS A 168 -4.43 8.21 0.01
N VAL A 169 -3.40 8.26 0.87
CA VAL A 169 -3.49 7.81 2.27
C VAL A 169 -4.40 8.74 3.07
N LEU A 170 -4.13 10.05 3.02
CA LEU A 170 -4.87 11.03 3.82
C LEU A 170 -6.38 11.01 3.51
N VAL A 171 -6.72 10.95 2.22
CA VAL A 171 -8.10 10.93 1.73
C VAL A 171 -8.80 9.60 2.04
N ALA A 172 -8.11 8.47 1.87
CA ALA A 172 -8.67 7.17 2.20
C ALA A 172 -9.00 7.04 3.70
N ARG A 173 -8.17 7.64 4.55
CA ARG A 173 -8.25 7.47 6.01
C ARG A 173 -9.17 8.47 6.71
N SER A 174 -9.46 9.63 6.11
CA SER A 174 -10.29 10.67 6.73
C SER A 174 -11.15 11.41 5.71
N GLN A 175 -12.46 11.33 5.89
CA GLN A 175 -13.42 12.08 5.07
C GLN A 175 -13.25 13.61 5.23
N VAL A 176 -12.78 14.07 6.38
CA VAL A 176 -12.51 15.50 6.62
C VAL A 176 -11.32 15.95 5.79
N LEU A 177 -10.24 15.15 5.74
CA LEU A 177 -9.09 15.42 4.86
C LEU A 177 -9.49 15.32 3.39
N ALA A 178 -10.35 14.38 3.02
CA ALA A 178 -10.91 14.28 1.68
C ALA A 178 -11.66 15.56 1.28
N SER A 179 -12.51 16.09 2.15
CA SER A 179 -13.24 17.34 1.91
C SER A 179 -12.33 18.57 1.85
N LEU A 180 -11.29 18.62 2.67
CA LEU A 180 -10.27 19.68 2.62
C LEU A 180 -9.47 19.65 1.32
N LEU A 181 -8.96 18.48 0.95
CA LEU A 181 -8.08 18.31 -0.21
C LEU A 181 -8.84 18.35 -1.54
N SER A 182 -10.14 18.06 -1.55
CA SER A 182 -11.01 18.28 -2.73
C SER A 182 -11.52 19.73 -2.86
N GLY A 183 -11.20 20.60 -1.89
CA GLY A 183 -11.64 22.00 -1.91
C GLY A 183 -13.09 22.24 -1.48
N GLN A 184 -13.84 21.21 -1.08
CA GLN A 184 -15.20 21.34 -0.54
C GLN A 184 -15.21 22.11 0.77
N THR A 185 -14.19 21.91 1.58
CA THR A 185 -13.94 22.63 2.82
C THR A 185 -12.58 23.33 2.73
N ARG A 186 -12.46 24.57 3.18
CA ARG A 186 -11.18 25.30 3.13
C ARG A 186 -10.38 25.24 4.43
N VAL A 187 -11.09 25.15 5.54
CA VAL A 187 -10.52 25.21 6.89
C VAL A 187 -11.33 24.32 7.82
N VAL A 188 -10.65 23.53 8.62
CA VAL A 188 -11.24 22.78 9.74
C VAL A 188 -10.55 23.25 11.01
N ARG A 189 -11.34 23.58 12.05
CA ARG A 189 -10.82 24.12 13.29
C ARG A 189 -11.57 23.58 14.49
N ASP A 190 -10.86 23.48 15.61
CA ASP A 190 -11.43 23.25 16.93
C ASP A 190 -11.27 24.52 17.75
N ALA A 191 -12.39 25.17 18.10
CA ALA A 191 -12.36 26.46 18.78
C ALA A 191 -11.73 26.42 20.18
N PRO A 192 -11.99 25.38 21.03
CA PRO A 192 -11.41 25.33 22.36
C PRO A 192 -9.88 25.17 22.38
N SER A 193 -9.32 24.40 21.45
CA SER A 193 -7.87 24.05 21.41
C SER A 193 -7.07 24.96 20.48
N ASN A 194 -7.69 25.81 19.69
CA ASN A 194 -7.05 26.59 18.62
C ASN A 194 -6.35 25.77 17.54
N VAL A 195 -6.64 24.47 17.45
CA VAL A 195 -6.12 23.62 16.37
C VAL A 195 -6.82 23.99 15.07
N VAL A 196 -6.02 24.30 14.04
CA VAL A 196 -6.52 24.67 12.71
C VAL A 196 -5.78 23.87 11.66
N ILE A 197 -6.55 23.24 10.76
CA ILE A 197 -6.04 22.55 9.58
C ILE A 197 -6.61 23.24 8.34
N LYS A 198 -5.75 23.67 7.44
CA LYS A 198 -6.14 24.36 6.19
C LYS A 198 -5.23 24.00 5.03
N VAL A 199 -5.79 23.97 3.85
CA VAL A 199 -5.02 23.95 2.60
C VAL A 199 -4.56 25.37 2.29
N ILE A 200 -3.28 25.54 2.04
CA ILE A 200 -2.72 26.84 1.65
C ILE A 200 -2.82 26.94 0.12
N SER A 201 -3.54 27.95 -0.36
CA SER A 201 -3.60 28.26 -1.78
C SER A 201 -2.24 28.82 -2.24
N GLY A 202 -1.52 28.09 -3.06
CA GLY A 202 -0.26 28.53 -3.61
C GLY A 202 0.43 27.38 -4.35
N ARG A 203 0.98 27.68 -5.54
CA ARG A 203 1.85 26.73 -6.23
C ARG A 203 3.22 26.79 -5.58
N LEU A 204 3.76 25.69 -5.10
CA LEU A 204 5.13 25.58 -4.63
C LEU A 204 6.09 25.51 -5.84
N GLY A 205 6.47 26.66 -6.39
CA GLY A 205 7.54 26.79 -7.38
C GLY A 205 7.47 25.81 -8.56
N ARG A 206 8.55 25.06 -8.80
CA ARG A 206 8.66 24.08 -9.87
C ARG A 206 7.80 22.82 -9.71
N TYR A 207 7.24 22.60 -8.52
CA TYR A 207 6.48 21.39 -8.16
C TYR A 207 4.98 21.67 -8.22
N ALA A 208 4.42 21.81 -9.40
CA ALA A 208 3.02 22.15 -9.66
C ALA A 208 1.98 21.19 -9.04
N ARG A 209 2.41 20.02 -8.55
CA ARG A 209 1.55 18.98 -8.00
C ARG A 209 1.46 18.95 -6.47
N ILE A 210 2.39 19.60 -5.75
CA ILE A 210 2.44 19.51 -4.30
C ILE A 210 1.51 20.56 -3.69
N GLU A 211 0.55 20.08 -2.89
CA GLU A 211 -0.39 20.94 -2.17
C GLU A 211 0.04 21.08 -0.70
N PRO A 212 0.25 22.30 -0.19
CA PRO A 212 0.61 22.50 1.20
C PRO A 212 -0.60 22.43 2.10
N LEU A 213 -0.55 21.59 3.13
CA LEU A 213 -1.51 21.45 4.22
C LEU A 213 -0.89 22.04 5.49
N SER A 214 -1.44 23.13 6.01
CA SER A 214 -0.97 23.75 7.26
C SER A 214 -1.74 23.22 8.44
N VAL A 215 -1.00 22.81 9.48
CA VAL A 215 -1.53 22.43 10.80
C VAL A 215 -0.95 23.37 11.84
N THR A 216 -1.79 24.03 12.61
CA THR A 216 -1.39 24.98 13.67
C THR A 216 -2.15 24.70 14.96
N GLY A 217 -1.62 25.16 16.09
CA GLY A 217 -2.23 24.98 17.42
C GLY A 217 -1.91 23.63 18.07
N CYS A 218 -0.93 22.89 17.54
CA CYS A 218 -0.42 21.66 18.14
C CYS A 218 1.08 21.50 17.86
N HIS A 219 1.73 20.60 18.58
CA HIS A 219 3.14 20.27 18.38
C HIS A 219 3.35 19.40 17.15
N ALA A 220 4.52 19.51 16.53
CA ALA A 220 4.86 18.71 15.35
C ALA A 220 4.82 17.20 15.63
N ILE A 221 5.27 16.78 16.79
CA ILE A 221 5.25 15.37 17.20
C ILE A 221 3.84 14.80 17.21
N SER A 222 2.83 15.55 17.62
CA SER A 222 1.42 15.14 17.58
C SER A 222 0.96 14.88 16.14
N VAL A 223 1.40 15.70 15.20
CA VAL A 223 1.06 15.55 13.77
C VAL A 223 1.79 14.34 13.18
N LEU A 224 3.05 14.10 13.54
CA LEU A 224 3.81 12.96 13.04
C LEU A 224 3.25 11.62 13.59
N ILE A 225 2.85 11.58 14.85
CA ILE A 225 2.16 10.40 15.42
C ILE A 225 0.80 10.19 14.75
N LEU A 226 0.06 11.26 14.45
CA LEU A 226 -1.17 11.15 13.66
C LEU A 226 -0.90 10.59 12.26
N LEU A 227 0.14 11.05 11.58
CA LEU A 227 0.52 10.51 10.26
C LEU A 227 0.89 9.03 10.37
N TYR A 228 1.68 8.65 11.35
CA TYR A 228 2.00 7.25 11.59
C TYR A 228 0.74 6.40 11.73
N TYR A 229 -0.27 6.86 12.52
CA TYR A 229 -1.56 6.20 12.61
C TYR A 229 -2.29 6.09 11.27
N LEU A 230 -2.31 7.16 10.48
CA LEU A 230 -2.99 7.15 9.18
C LEU A 230 -2.39 6.14 8.19
N TYR A 231 -1.10 5.85 8.29
CA TYR A 231 -0.41 4.90 7.43
C TYR A 231 -0.46 3.46 7.95
N SER A 232 -0.40 3.24 9.28
CA SER A 232 -0.15 1.92 9.88
C SER A 232 -1.26 1.37 10.75
N ASP A 233 -2.29 2.16 11.13
CA ASP A 233 -3.17 1.90 12.29
C ASP A 233 -2.43 1.84 13.65
N GLY A 234 -1.10 1.93 13.65
CA GLY A 234 -0.29 1.94 14.87
C GLY A 234 -0.34 3.27 15.60
N ILE A 235 0.05 3.27 16.87
CA ILE A 235 0.16 4.47 17.67
C ILE A 235 1.47 4.49 18.44
N LEU A 236 2.22 5.59 18.34
CA LEU A 236 3.44 5.82 19.11
C LEU A 236 3.07 6.57 20.40
N ALA A 237 2.81 5.79 21.46
CA ALA A 237 2.28 6.32 22.72
C ALA A 237 3.39 6.94 23.58
N VAL A 238 3.93 8.08 23.16
CA VAL A 238 5.03 8.79 23.86
C VAL A 238 4.69 9.17 25.31
N TRP A 239 3.42 9.18 25.67
CA TRP A 239 2.91 9.46 27.04
C TRP A 239 2.79 8.22 27.92
N ASP A 240 3.05 7.03 27.38
CA ASP A 240 2.97 5.78 28.14
C ASP A 240 4.03 5.77 29.25
N PRO A 241 3.65 5.47 30.51
CA PRO A 241 4.60 5.44 31.63
C PRO A 241 5.79 4.49 31.46
N ARG A 242 5.69 3.53 30.55
CA ARG A 242 6.75 2.55 30.24
C ARG A 242 7.80 3.11 29.27
N VAL A 243 7.56 4.28 28.66
CA VAL A 243 8.55 4.94 27.78
C VAL A 243 9.77 5.34 28.59
N PRO A 244 11.00 5.05 28.13
CA PRO A 244 12.23 5.38 28.81
C PRO A 244 12.35 6.87 29.17
N ARG A 245 12.85 7.15 30.38
CA ARG A 245 12.93 8.54 30.91
C ARG A 245 13.83 9.43 30.07
N ASP A 246 14.91 8.91 29.51
CA ASP A 246 15.82 9.65 28.63
C ASP A 246 15.09 10.26 27.43
N ILE A 247 14.11 9.57 26.85
CA ILE A 247 13.27 10.07 25.75
C ILE A 247 12.37 11.20 26.25
N VAL A 248 11.72 11.00 27.39
CA VAL A 248 10.84 12.00 27.99
C VAL A 248 11.64 13.26 28.36
N ASP A 249 12.83 13.11 28.91
CA ASP A 249 13.72 14.22 29.26
C ASP A 249 14.21 14.95 28.01
N GLN A 250 14.49 14.24 26.91
CA GLN A 250 14.83 14.85 25.62
C GLN A 250 13.65 15.70 25.09
N MET A 251 12.44 15.19 25.13
CA MET A 251 11.23 15.94 24.72
C MET A 251 11.03 17.22 25.52
N ARG A 252 11.25 17.16 26.84
CA ARG A 252 11.10 18.33 27.74
C ARG A 252 12.23 19.33 27.57
N ALA A 253 13.47 18.86 27.46
CA ALA A 253 14.65 19.72 27.39
C ALA A 253 14.75 20.46 26.04
N TYR A 254 14.60 19.75 24.95
CA TYR A 254 14.81 20.29 23.60
C TYR A 254 13.50 20.67 22.90
N GLY A 255 12.46 19.83 23.05
CA GLY A 255 11.14 20.07 22.46
C GLY A 255 10.28 21.06 23.25
N LYS A 256 10.54 21.24 24.55
CA LYS A 256 9.68 21.97 25.51
C LYS A 256 8.25 21.45 25.50
N VAL A 257 8.10 20.14 25.37
CA VAL A 257 6.82 19.44 25.17
C VAL A 257 6.64 18.43 26.30
N ASP A 258 5.44 18.43 26.90
CA ASP A 258 5.06 17.38 27.84
C ASP A 258 4.35 16.24 27.09
N PRO A 259 4.76 14.97 27.28
CA PRO A 259 4.09 13.82 26.68
C PRO A 259 2.58 13.76 26.87
N HIS A 260 2.05 14.25 27.99
CA HIS A 260 0.60 14.30 28.25
C HIS A 260 -0.14 15.36 27.40
N GLU A 261 0.54 16.44 27.05
CA GLU A 261 0.00 17.43 26.11
C GLU A 261 -0.17 16.82 24.72
N ILE A 262 0.81 16.03 24.27
CA ILE A 262 0.75 15.31 22.98
C ILE A 262 -0.49 14.43 22.90
N ARG A 263 -0.78 13.66 23.96
CA ARG A 263 -1.99 12.83 24.01
C ARG A 263 -3.25 13.66 23.90
N SER A 264 -3.29 14.81 24.57
CA SER A 264 -4.44 15.73 24.55
C SER A 264 -4.64 16.33 23.15
N GLU A 265 -3.57 16.77 22.50
CA GLU A 265 -3.59 17.28 21.13
C GLU A 265 -4.02 16.22 20.11
N LEU A 266 -3.52 14.98 20.25
CA LEU A 266 -3.95 13.85 19.40
C LEU A 266 -5.44 13.56 19.56
N LYS A 267 -6.01 13.65 20.77
CA LYS A 267 -7.45 13.52 20.98
C LYS A 267 -8.23 14.59 20.22
N VAL A 268 -7.73 15.82 20.22
CA VAL A 268 -8.36 16.94 19.49
C VAL A 268 -8.27 16.67 17.99
N LEU A 269 -7.08 16.35 17.47
CA LEU A 269 -6.86 16.04 16.06
C LEU A 269 -7.73 14.86 15.60
N ALA A 270 -7.78 13.77 16.40
CA ALA A 270 -8.57 12.58 16.09
C ALA A 270 -10.08 12.89 16.01
N LYS A 271 -10.60 13.71 16.95
CA LYS A 271 -12.00 14.18 16.91
C LYS A 271 -12.26 15.07 15.70
N LEU A 272 -11.36 16.03 15.46
CA LEU A 272 -11.46 16.99 14.36
C LEU A 272 -11.48 16.29 13.00
N LEU A 273 -10.67 15.25 12.84
CA LEU A 273 -10.57 14.45 11.62
C LEU A 273 -11.55 13.28 11.56
N LYS A 274 -12.43 13.12 12.56
CA LYS A 274 -13.42 12.04 12.68
C LYS A 274 -12.80 10.63 12.60
N LEU A 275 -11.80 10.39 13.45
CA LEU A 275 -11.07 9.12 13.57
C LEU A 275 -11.49 8.38 14.87
N PRO A 276 -12.67 7.71 14.91
CA PRO A 276 -13.23 7.16 16.14
C PRO A 276 -12.36 6.07 16.78
N LEU A 277 -11.70 5.23 15.99
CA LEU A 277 -10.82 4.18 16.50
C LEU A 277 -9.61 4.76 17.22
N LEU A 278 -9.01 5.83 16.66
CA LEU A 278 -7.93 6.55 17.33
C LEU A 278 -8.43 7.24 18.61
N VAL A 279 -9.61 7.86 18.58
CA VAL A 279 -10.20 8.46 19.79
C VAL A 279 -10.37 7.43 20.90
N ALA A 280 -10.84 6.22 20.57
CA ALA A 280 -11.02 5.12 21.54
C ALA A 280 -9.68 4.72 22.15
N SER A 281 -8.63 4.49 21.36
CA SER A 281 -7.30 4.10 21.83
C SER A 281 -6.63 5.15 22.71
N LEU A 282 -6.94 6.43 22.51
CA LEU A 282 -6.40 7.53 23.32
C LEU A 282 -7.10 7.71 24.68
N GLN A 283 -8.13 6.92 25.01
CA GLN A 283 -8.78 7.03 26.33
C GLN A 283 -7.88 6.54 27.45
N ASN A 284 -7.10 5.50 27.23
CA ASN A 284 -6.20 4.92 28.21
C ASN A 284 -4.89 5.71 28.34
N VAL A 285 -4.27 5.67 29.52
CA VAL A 285 -2.93 6.24 29.75
C VAL A 285 -1.86 5.33 29.15
N THR A 286 -2.03 4.03 29.25
CA THR A 286 -1.18 3.03 28.61
C THR A 286 -1.55 2.88 27.14
N LYS A 287 -0.59 2.48 26.31
CA LYS A 287 -0.81 2.17 24.90
C LYS A 287 -1.96 1.17 24.74
N LEU A 288 -2.89 1.52 23.89
CA LEU A 288 -3.92 0.63 23.37
C LEU A 288 -3.89 0.72 21.84
N THR A 289 -3.58 -0.39 21.20
CA THR A 289 -3.52 -0.45 19.73
C THR A 289 -4.93 -0.31 19.16
N PRO A 290 -5.15 0.60 18.19
CA PRO A 290 -6.44 0.71 17.51
C PRO A 290 -6.76 -0.56 16.71
N GLU A 291 -8.06 -0.84 16.53
CA GLU A 291 -8.48 -1.90 15.62
C GLU A 291 -7.99 -1.63 14.18
N PRO A 292 -7.49 -2.65 13.46
CA PRO A 292 -7.05 -2.51 12.09
C PRO A 292 -8.15 -2.00 11.17
N SER A 293 -7.86 -0.99 10.38
CA SER A 293 -8.85 -0.35 9.50
C SER A 293 -8.28 0.09 8.14
N VAL A 294 -6.96 -0.01 7.95
CA VAL A 294 -6.28 0.39 6.71
C VAL A 294 -6.85 -0.35 5.51
N VAL A 295 -6.92 -1.67 5.55
CA VAL A 295 -7.42 -2.51 4.45
C VAL A 295 -8.83 -2.10 4.05
N LYS A 296 -9.74 -1.97 5.03
CA LYS A 296 -11.13 -1.55 4.78
C LYS A 296 -11.21 -0.18 4.12
N HIS A 297 -10.43 0.78 4.60
CA HIS A 297 -10.43 2.13 4.04
C HIS A 297 -9.85 2.16 2.63
N PHE A 298 -8.77 1.42 2.37
CA PHE A 298 -8.15 1.35 1.05
C PHE A 298 -9.00 0.59 0.04
N SER A 299 -9.72 -0.47 0.45
CA SER A 299 -10.70 -1.17 -0.39
C SER A 299 -11.83 -0.25 -0.85
N CYS A 300 -12.40 0.52 0.10
CA CYS A 300 -13.40 1.54 -0.22
C CYS A 300 -12.83 2.63 -1.14
N ALA A 301 -11.61 3.12 -0.86
CA ALA A 301 -10.96 4.15 -1.65
C ALA A 301 -10.64 3.68 -3.07
N PHE A 302 -10.12 2.46 -3.23
CA PHE A 302 -9.84 1.87 -4.54
C PHE A 302 -11.12 1.78 -5.39
N SER A 303 -12.21 1.31 -4.81
CA SER A 303 -13.50 1.22 -5.49
C SER A 303 -14.06 2.61 -5.85
N ALA A 304 -13.97 3.57 -4.93
CA ALA A 304 -14.45 4.94 -5.15
C ALA A 304 -13.63 5.69 -6.22
N MET A 305 -12.32 5.45 -6.30
CA MET A 305 -11.42 6.08 -7.27
C MET A 305 -11.75 5.69 -8.72
N GLN A 306 -12.33 4.52 -8.94
CA GLN A 306 -12.75 4.07 -10.27
C GLN A 306 -14.03 4.77 -10.76
N ALA A 307 -14.77 5.43 -9.86
CA ALA A 307 -15.94 6.22 -10.23
C ALA A 307 -15.52 7.59 -10.82
N PRO A 308 -16.31 8.18 -11.72
CA PRO A 308 -15.97 9.46 -12.37
C PRO A 308 -15.65 10.60 -11.40
N ALA A 309 -16.39 10.71 -10.29
CA ALA A 309 -16.16 11.73 -9.26
C ALA A 309 -14.94 11.44 -8.37
N GLY A 310 -14.48 10.19 -8.31
CA GLY A 310 -13.36 9.79 -7.47
C GLY A 310 -12.02 10.35 -7.94
N GLY A 311 -11.83 10.51 -9.24
CA GLY A 311 -10.60 11.05 -9.82
C GLY A 311 -10.20 12.43 -9.29
N GLU A 312 -11.16 13.30 -9.00
CA GLU A 312 -10.88 14.65 -8.46
C GLU A 312 -10.47 14.63 -6.98
N VAL A 313 -11.04 13.70 -6.21
CA VAL A 313 -10.78 13.60 -4.76
C VAL A 313 -9.43 12.93 -4.52
N TYR A 314 -9.21 11.78 -5.16
CA TYR A 314 -8.02 10.96 -4.97
C TYR A 314 -6.83 11.42 -5.80
N LYS A 315 -7.05 12.08 -6.95
CA LYS A 315 -6.04 12.53 -7.92
C LYS A 315 -5.02 11.44 -8.26
N PRO A 316 -5.45 10.33 -8.87
CA PRO A 316 -4.54 9.25 -9.27
C PRO A 316 -3.45 9.78 -10.18
N ASP A 317 -2.23 9.32 -9.99
CA ASP A 317 -1.05 9.70 -10.77
C ASP A 317 -0.62 8.60 -11.77
N VAL A 318 -1.32 7.45 -11.77
CA VAL A 318 -1.11 6.34 -12.69
C VAL A 318 -2.43 5.90 -13.29
N VAL A 319 -2.45 5.68 -14.61
CA VAL A 319 -3.53 5.03 -15.34
C VAL A 319 -3.00 3.76 -16.01
N LEU A 320 -3.57 2.62 -15.68
CA LEU A 320 -3.30 1.35 -16.36
C LEU A 320 -4.33 1.15 -17.47
N GLU A 321 -3.90 1.24 -18.73
CA GLU A 321 -4.75 0.94 -19.89
C GLU A 321 -4.74 -0.55 -20.18
N LEU A 322 -5.81 -1.25 -19.79
CA LEU A 322 -6.04 -2.66 -20.06
C LEU A 322 -6.68 -2.85 -21.45
N GLU A 323 -6.93 -4.11 -21.84
CA GLU A 323 -7.60 -4.43 -23.12
C GLU A 323 -9.02 -3.83 -23.18
N ASP A 324 -9.75 -3.90 -22.06
CA ASP A 324 -11.18 -3.61 -21.94
C ASP A 324 -11.54 -2.36 -21.14
N ARG A 325 -10.60 -1.77 -20.40
CA ARG A 325 -10.80 -0.51 -19.65
C ARG A 325 -9.50 0.15 -19.20
N ALA A 326 -9.62 1.40 -18.76
CA ALA A 326 -8.58 2.09 -18.01
C ALA A 326 -8.86 2.00 -16.50
N VAL A 327 -7.81 1.90 -15.69
CA VAL A 327 -7.88 1.77 -14.23
C VAL A 327 -6.96 2.79 -13.57
N ASN A 328 -7.53 3.56 -12.66
CA ASN A 328 -6.81 4.55 -11.89
C ASN A 328 -6.06 3.92 -10.71
N CYS A 329 -4.82 4.30 -10.51
CA CYS A 329 -3.97 3.83 -9.42
C CYS A 329 -3.11 4.96 -8.87
N HIS A 330 -2.41 4.68 -7.75
CA HIS A 330 -1.42 5.57 -7.16
C HIS A 330 -0.03 4.93 -7.21
N SER A 331 0.95 5.63 -7.77
CA SER A 331 2.33 5.15 -7.86
C SER A 331 2.93 4.85 -6.48
N ALA A 332 2.61 5.66 -5.47
CA ALA A 332 3.06 5.45 -4.11
C ALA A 332 2.64 4.07 -3.55
N VAL A 333 1.37 3.70 -3.72
CA VAL A 333 0.84 2.42 -3.25
C VAL A 333 1.41 1.26 -4.06
N LEU A 334 1.45 1.39 -5.39
CA LEU A 334 2.02 0.35 -6.26
C LEU A 334 3.50 0.11 -5.96
N ARG A 335 4.28 1.17 -5.67
CA ARG A 335 5.69 1.07 -5.27
C ARG A 335 5.87 0.37 -3.94
N ALA A 336 5.04 0.71 -2.95
CA ALA A 336 5.10 0.11 -1.62
C ALA A 336 4.84 -1.41 -1.65
N ARG A 337 3.90 -1.83 -2.50
CA ARG A 337 3.39 -3.20 -2.55
C ARG A 337 4.10 -4.11 -3.55
N SER A 338 4.90 -3.57 -4.47
CA SER A 338 5.49 -4.34 -5.56
C SER A 338 6.85 -3.80 -5.95
N GLU A 339 7.88 -4.61 -5.75
CA GLU A 339 9.24 -4.33 -6.23
C GLU A 339 9.29 -4.12 -7.74
N PHE A 340 8.44 -4.84 -8.49
CA PHE A 340 8.30 -4.64 -9.93
C PHE A 340 7.88 -3.21 -10.25
N PHE A 341 6.81 -2.69 -9.62
CA PHE A 341 6.36 -1.33 -9.85
C PHE A 341 7.34 -0.30 -9.27
N ALA A 342 8.02 -0.61 -8.17
CA ALA A 342 9.06 0.26 -7.63
C ALA A 342 10.19 0.44 -8.64
N ALA A 343 10.74 -0.64 -9.18
CA ALA A 343 11.77 -0.61 -10.22
C ALA A 343 11.28 0.09 -11.49
N PHE A 344 10.06 -0.23 -11.92
CA PHE A 344 9.43 0.30 -13.11
C PHE A 344 9.25 1.83 -13.08
N PHE A 345 8.79 2.39 -11.95
CA PHE A 345 8.64 3.84 -11.81
C PHE A 345 9.94 4.57 -11.49
N ASN A 346 10.99 3.87 -11.05
CA ASN A 346 12.32 4.45 -10.82
C ASN A 346 13.13 4.58 -12.11
N ASP A 347 12.75 3.89 -13.18
CA ASP A 347 13.37 4.03 -14.50
C ASP A 347 12.89 5.34 -15.15
N GLU A 348 13.74 6.38 -15.08
CA GLU A 348 13.44 7.70 -15.63
C GLU A 348 13.32 7.67 -17.16
N ASP A 349 14.10 6.85 -17.86
CA ASP A 349 14.04 6.75 -19.32
C ASP A 349 12.72 6.12 -19.76
N TRP A 350 12.25 5.17 -18.99
CA TRP A 350 10.96 4.53 -19.24
C TRP A 350 9.78 5.47 -18.91
N THR A 351 9.82 6.16 -17.77
CA THR A 351 8.72 7.02 -17.31
C THR A 351 8.62 8.32 -18.10
N ARG A 352 9.75 8.89 -18.58
CA ARG A 352 9.83 10.19 -19.27
C ARG A 352 8.83 10.33 -20.42
N HIS A 353 8.62 9.27 -21.19
CA HIS A 353 7.75 9.27 -22.38
C HIS A 353 6.30 8.89 -22.08
N ARG A 354 5.95 8.65 -20.82
CA ARG A 354 4.62 8.16 -20.38
C ARG A 354 3.84 9.17 -19.56
N TRP A 355 4.44 10.32 -19.28
CA TRP A 355 3.76 11.42 -18.62
C TRP A 355 2.78 12.11 -19.56
N THR A 356 1.52 12.25 -19.11
CA THR A 356 0.57 13.15 -19.79
C THR A 356 0.83 14.61 -19.39
N PRO A 357 0.31 15.59 -20.14
CA PRO A 357 0.40 17.01 -19.77
C PRO A 357 -0.19 17.32 -18.41
N GLU A 358 -1.22 16.56 -17.99
CA GLU A 358 -1.87 16.65 -16.67
C GLU A 358 -0.99 16.04 -15.58
N GLY A 359 0.09 15.38 -15.99
CA GLY A 359 1.12 14.79 -15.14
C GLY A 359 0.70 13.46 -14.54
N THR A 360 0.00 12.61 -15.25
CA THR A 360 -0.33 11.24 -14.95
C THR A 360 0.54 10.30 -15.78
N ILE A 361 1.00 9.18 -15.21
CA ILE A 361 1.73 8.16 -15.95
C ILE A 361 0.75 7.17 -16.57
N VAL A 362 0.82 6.98 -17.89
CA VAL A 362 -0.01 5.99 -18.59
C VAL A 362 0.80 4.73 -18.87
N VAL A 363 0.31 3.60 -18.37
CA VAL A 363 0.92 2.27 -18.55
C VAL A 363 0.03 1.43 -19.45
N HIS A 364 0.51 1.08 -20.65
CA HIS A 364 -0.25 0.27 -21.60
C HIS A 364 -0.10 -1.23 -21.31
N LEU A 365 -1.17 -1.86 -20.85
CA LEU A 365 -1.28 -3.29 -20.58
C LEU A 365 -2.39 -3.92 -21.45
N LYS A 366 -2.45 -3.56 -22.74
CA LYS A 366 -3.51 -3.93 -23.69
C LYS A 366 -3.63 -5.43 -23.97
N HIS A 367 -2.73 -6.25 -23.42
CA HIS A 367 -2.78 -7.71 -23.48
C HIS A 367 -3.43 -8.35 -22.23
N VAL A 368 -3.84 -7.53 -21.25
CA VAL A 368 -4.45 -7.97 -19.99
C VAL A 368 -5.86 -7.42 -19.89
N LYS A 369 -6.83 -8.27 -19.55
CA LYS A 369 -8.21 -7.88 -19.27
C LYS A 369 -8.39 -7.49 -17.81
N TRP A 370 -9.44 -6.73 -17.55
CA TRP A 370 -9.78 -6.29 -16.20
C TRP A 370 -9.96 -7.44 -15.21
N ARG A 371 -10.71 -8.47 -15.58
CA ARG A 371 -11.12 -9.52 -14.65
C ARG A 371 -9.93 -10.21 -13.93
N PRO A 372 -8.86 -10.67 -14.60
CA PRO A 372 -7.68 -11.14 -13.89
C PRO A 372 -6.89 -10.04 -13.19
N MET A 373 -6.85 -8.81 -13.77
CA MET A 373 -6.11 -7.70 -13.18
C MET A 373 -6.78 -7.14 -11.93
N GLU A 374 -8.09 -7.25 -11.82
CA GLU A 374 -8.85 -6.83 -10.65
C GLU A 374 -8.32 -7.46 -9.36
N PHE A 375 -8.06 -8.76 -9.37
CA PHE A 375 -7.54 -9.46 -8.21
C PHE A 375 -6.15 -8.96 -7.81
N VAL A 376 -5.27 -8.77 -8.79
CA VAL A 376 -3.92 -8.23 -8.56
C VAL A 376 -3.99 -6.83 -7.96
N LEU A 377 -4.84 -5.96 -8.52
CA LEU A 377 -4.95 -4.59 -8.04
C LEU A 377 -5.66 -4.48 -6.70
N ARG A 378 -6.65 -5.32 -6.41
CA ARG A 378 -7.27 -5.38 -5.07
C ARG A 378 -6.26 -5.81 -4.02
N PHE A 379 -5.42 -6.80 -4.30
CA PHE A 379 -4.33 -7.17 -3.41
C PHE A 379 -3.32 -6.04 -3.24
N LEU A 380 -2.83 -5.44 -4.34
CA LEU A 380 -1.82 -4.38 -4.28
C LEU A 380 -2.36 -3.08 -3.70
N CYS A 381 -3.50 -2.60 -4.18
CA CYS A 381 -4.00 -1.26 -3.86
C CYS A 381 -4.95 -1.22 -2.66
N ALA A 382 -5.56 -2.35 -2.31
CA ALA A 382 -6.52 -2.42 -1.21
C ALA A 382 -6.08 -3.33 -0.06
N GLY A 383 -5.06 -4.17 -0.26
CA GLY A 383 -4.59 -5.11 0.74
C GLY A 383 -5.56 -6.26 1.00
N GLU A 384 -6.52 -6.50 0.08
CA GLU A 384 -7.43 -7.64 0.16
C GLU A 384 -6.63 -8.93 -0.02
N ASP A 385 -6.84 -9.90 0.86
CA ASP A 385 -6.07 -11.13 0.92
C ASP A 385 -6.73 -12.31 0.17
N ALA A 386 -6.32 -13.53 0.49
CA ALA A 386 -6.63 -14.72 -0.29
C ALA A 386 -8.11 -15.09 -0.40
N GLU A 387 -8.97 -14.66 0.53
CA GLU A 387 -10.41 -14.93 0.49
C GLU A 387 -11.08 -14.37 -0.78
N MET A 388 -10.47 -13.37 -1.37
CA MET A 388 -10.88 -12.80 -2.65
C MET A 388 -10.92 -13.83 -3.78
N PHE A 389 -10.09 -14.89 -3.72
CA PHE A 389 -10.02 -15.94 -4.72
C PHE A 389 -11.07 -17.05 -4.53
N ASP A 390 -11.70 -17.13 -3.37
CA ASP A 390 -12.71 -18.14 -3.07
C ASP A 390 -13.96 -17.98 -3.94
N SER A 391 -14.23 -16.76 -4.39
CA SER A 391 -15.31 -16.45 -5.32
C SER A 391 -15.07 -16.91 -6.78
N LEU A 392 -13.84 -17.29 -7.14
CA LEU A 392 -13.52 -17.76 -8.50
C LEU A 392 -14.00 -19.18 -8.79
N GLY A 393 -14.38 -19.92 -7.76
CA GLY A 393 -14.90 -21.29 -7.87
C GLY A 393 -16.42 -21.38 -8.05
N GLN A 394 -17.14 -20.28 -7.95
CA GLN A 394 -18.58 -20.15 -8.22
C GLN A 394 -18.81 -19.55 -9.60
#